data_50ec956f910886bb466324c98ee907e3
#
_entry.id   50ec956f910886bb466324c98ee907e3
#
_cell.length_a   1.000
_cell.length_b   1.000
_cell.length_c   1.000
_cell.angle_alpha   90.00
_cell.angle_beta   90.00
_cell.angle_gamma   90.00
#
_symmetry.space_group_name_H-M   'P 1'
#
loop_
_entity.id
_entity.type
_entity.pdbx_description
1 polymer ?
#
loop_
_entity_poly.entity_id
_entity_poly.type
_entity_poly.pdbx_seq_one_letter_code
_entity_poly.pdbx_strand_id
1 'polypeptide(L)'
;MTEKWIEVEQMKRLTMDNVEEMGMFSLAHNCCYIDENRNTRYRDFEIDIDARELAKGLLRELTEDVVSFESDEDFDDWMGCCIGEDGICTPRGLIATFYQNLWGMAELREKLKYYEDLEEQGRLLVLPETPEDKGEIDKVDWSAMQKALEEYEERVKWEEENAETNNESKDI
;
A
#
# COMPACT_ATOMS: atom_id res chain seq x y z
N MET A 1 -22.22 -20.50 -32.58
CA MET A 1 -22.16 -20.57 -31.11
C MET A 1 -21.66 -19.21 -30.66
N THR A 2 -22.52 -18.39 -30.10
CA THR A 2 -22.16 -17.05 -29.58
C THR A 2 -21.44 -17.27 -28.27
N GLU A 3 -20.16 -16.89 -28.20
CA GLU A 3 -19.39 -16.83 -26.97
C GLU A 3 -20.11 -15.87 -26.03
N LYS A 4 -20.60 -16.39 -24.92
CA LYS A 4 -21.20 -15.61 -23.85
C LYS A 4 -20.06 -15.17 -22.96
N TRP A 5 -19.49 -13.99 -23.26
CA TRP A 5 -18.55 -13.34 -22.35
C TRP A 5 -19.31 -13.12 -21.03
N ILE A 6 -18.77 -13.64 -19.93
CA ILE A 6 -19.24 -13.27 -18.60
C ILE A 6 -18.79 -11.82 -18.44
N GLU A 7 -19.75 -10.88 -18.48
CA GLU A 7 -19.49 -9.51 -18.02
C GLU A 7 -19.14 -9.63 -16.53
N VAL A 8 -17.86 -9.58 -16.21
CA VAL A 8 -17.40 -9.39 -14.84
C VAL A 8 -17.85 -7.97 -14.48
N GLU A 9 -18.79 -7.87 -13.57
CA GLU A 9 -19.25 -6.57 -13.07
C GLU A 9 -18.03 -5.86 -12.47
N GLN A 10 -17.56 -4.81 -13.14
CA GLN A 10 -16.37 -4.07 -12.75
C GLN A 10 -16.58 -3.52 -11.33
N MET A 11 -15.73 -3.88 -10.41
CA MET A 11 -15.84 -3.41 -9.03
C MET A 11 -15.69 -1.89 -9.00
N LYS A 12 -16.53 -1.24 -8.20
CA LYS A 12 -16.43 0.21 -8.04
C LYS A 12 -15.09 0.58 -7.40
N ARG A 13 -14.33 1.45 -8.07
CA ARG A 13 -13.09 2.00 -7.54
C ARG A 13 -13.30 2.65 -6.17
N LEU A 14 -12.46 2.30 -5.20
CA LEU A 14 -12.48 2.82 -3.83
C LEU A 14 -11.41 3.89 -3.61
N THR A 15 -10.29 3.82 -4.33
CA THR A 15 -9.19 4.79 -4.16
C THR A 15 -9.43 6.05 -4.98
N MET A 16 -9.26 7.19 -4.34
CA MET A 16 -9.41 8.53 -4.92
C MET A 16 -8.26 9.42 -4.43
N ASP A 17 -7.80 10.34 -5.26
CA ASP A 17 -6.73 11.28 -4.90
C ASP A 17 -7.26 12.68 -4.57
N ASN A 18 -8.35 13.11 -5.19
CA ASN A 18 -8.91 14.43 -4.96
C ASN A 18 -9.87 14.44 -3.77
N VAL A 19 -9.43 15.04 -2.65
CA VAL A 19 -10.22 15.13 -1.40
C VAL A 19 -11.52 15.91 -1.58
N GLU A 20 -11.54 16.93 -2.43
CA GLU A 20 -12.72 17.78 -2.65
C GLU A 20 -13.88 16.99 -3.26
N GLU A 21 -13.61 15.89 -3.93
CA GLU A 21 -14.60 15.02 -4.55
C GLU A 21 -15.09 13.89 -3.61
N MET A 22 -14.47 13.77 -2.42
CA MET A 22 -14.75 12.69 -1.48
C MET A 22 -15.95 13.05 -0.58
N GLY A 23 -16.85 12.08 -0.42
CA GLY A 23 -17.76 12.08 0.71
C GLY A 23 -17.08 11.45 1.94
N MET A 24 -17.73 11.53 3.09
CA MET A 24 -17.20 11.01 4.36
C MET A 24 -16.74 9.54 4.28
N PHE A 25 -17.50 8.67 3.64
CA PHE A 25 -17.14 7.25 3.50
C PHE A 25 -15.99 7.04 2.51
N SER A 26 -15.93 7.82 1.44
CA SER A 26 -14.80 7.78 0.51
C SER A 26 -13.52 8.27 1.18
N LEU A 27 -13.63 9.31 2.00
CA LEU A 27 -12.50 9.82 2.77
C LEU A 27 -11.95 8.74 3.74
N ALA A 28 -12.83 7.96 4.38
CA ALA A 28 -12.38 6.88 5.27
C ALA A 28 -11.44 5.87 4.60
N HIS A 29 -11.61 5.60 3.30
CA HIS A 29 -10.71 4.74 2.52
C HIS A 29 -9.47 5.47 2.00
N ASN A 30 -9.44 6.80 2.07
CA ASN A 30 -8.44 7.62 1.38
C ASN A 30 -7.74 8.62 2.28
N CYS A 31 -8.06 8.64 3.58
CA CYS A 31 -7.45 9.59 4.53
C CYS A 31 -5.96 9.29 4.79
N CYS A 32 -5.51 8.06 4.58
CA CYS A 32 -4.10 7.70 4.72
C CYS A 32 -3.52 7.38 3.34
N TYR A 33 -2.32 7.88 3.06
CA TYR A 33 -1.63 7.61 1.81
C TYR A 33 -0.11 7.72 1.98
N ILE A 34 0.62 7.19 1.00
CA ILE A 34 2.08 7.33 0.93
C ILE A 34 2.40 8.42 -0.08
N ASP A 35 3.19 9.41 0.32
CA ASP A 35 3.61 10.52 -0.54
C ASP A 35 4.78 10.13 -1.47
N GLU A 36 5.20 11.08 -2.32
CA GLU A 36 6.30 10.89 -3.28
C GLU A 36 7.65 10.61 -2.60
N ASN A 37 7.82 11.02 -1.35
CA ASN A 37 9.01 10.79 -0.55
C ASN A 37 8.93 9.51 0.29
N ARG A 38 7.89 8.70 0.08
CA ARG A 38 7.61 7.47 0.83
C ARG A 38 7.25 7.70 2.29
N ASN A 39 6.76 8.89 2.66
CA ASN A 39 6.24 9.17 3.99
C ASN A 39 4.75 8.84 4.06
N THR A 40 4.33 8.29 5.18
CA THR A 40 2.92 8.10 5.49
C THR A 40 2.29 9.43 5.88
N ARG A 41 1.19 9.76 5.21
CA ARG A 41 0.45 10.99 5.46
C ARG A 41 -0.98 10.70 5.84
N TYR A 42 -1.52 11.57 6.68
CA TYR A 42 -2.95 11.66 6.97
C TYR A 42 -3.53 12.92 6.35
N ARG A 43 -4.68 12.82 5.74
CA ARG A 43 -5.44 13.95 5.21
C ARG A 43 -6.92 13.83 5.52
N ASP A 44 -7.56 14.96 5.68
CA ASP A 44 -9.02 15.11 5.68
C ASP A 44 -9.42 16.36 4.87
N PHE A 45 -10.61 16.91 5.11
CA PHE A 45 -11.09 18.10 4.38
C PHE A 45 -10.37 19.40 4.76
N GLU A 46 -9.63 19.42 5.87
CA GLU A 46 -9.00 20.62 6.43
C GLU A 46 -7.49 20.52 6.50
N ILE A 47 -6.95 19.31 6.72
CA ILE A 47 -5.52 19.10 6.96
C ILE A 47 -4.96 18.01 6.03
N ASP A 48 -3.67 18.15 5.75
CA ASP A 48 -2.81 17.13 5.16
C ASP A 48 -1.46 17.19 5.86
N ILE A 49 -1.15 16.19 6.68
CA ILE A 49 -0.04 16.19 7.62
C ILE A 49 0.71 14.87 7.61
N ASP A 50 2.00 14.90 7.87
CA ASP A 50 2.80 13.70 8.11
C ASP A 50 2.27 12.93 9.33
N ALA A 51 2.21 11.60 9.24
CA ALA A 51 1.63 10.74 10.29
C ALA A 51 2.42 10.82 11.60
N ARG A 52 3.76 10.97 11.55
CA ARG A 52 4.60 11.15 12.75
C ARG A 52 4.32 12.49 13.41
N GLU A 53 4.23 13.55 12.62
CA GLU A 53 3.94 14.88 13.13
C GLU A 53 2.53 14.95 13.74
N LEU A 54 1.55 14.29 13.14
CA LEU A 54 0.23 14.14 13.73
C LEU A 54 0.29 13.40 15.07
N ALA A 55 0.97 12.26 15.14
CA ALA A 55 1.11 11.49 16.37
C ALA A 55 1.88 12.27 17.47
N LYS A 56 2.97 12.97 17.12
CA LYS A 56 3.71 13.86 18.03
C LYS A 56 2.82 15.00 18.54
N GLY A 57 1.96 15.54 17.67
CA GLY A 57 0.97 16.55 18.03
C GLY A 57 -0.05 16.04 19.04
N LEU A 58 -0.64 14.87 18.76
CA LEU A 58 -1.62 14.23 19.65
C LEU A 58 -1.02 13.87 21.01
N LEU A 59 0.23 13.42 21.05
CA LEU A 59 0.93 13.14 22.31
C LEU A 59 1.04 14.43 23.16
N ARG A 60 1.46 15.55 22.57
CA ARG A 60 1.59 16.83 23.27
C ARG A 60 0.27 17.36 23.81
N GLU A 61 -0.83 17.13 23.07
CA GLU A 61 -2.15 17.66 23.46
C GLU A 61 -2.90 16.76 24.46
N LEU A 62 -2.72 15.45 24.37
CA LEU A 62 -3.53 14.48 25.10
C LEU A 62 -2.78 13.76 26.22
N THR A 63 -1.46 13.95 26.31
CA THR A 63 -0.64 13.40 27.39
C THR A 63 0.19 14.52 28.03
N GLU A 64 0.69 14.28 29.24
CA GLU A 64 1.63 15.20 29.90
C GLU A 64 3.09 14.94 29.49
N ASP A 65 3.30 14.05 28.51
CA ASP A 65 4.62 13.62 28.10
C ASP A 65 5.32 14.68 27.24
N VAL A 66 6.42 15.20 27.74
CA VAL A 66 7.36 16.01 26.97
C VAL A 66 8.47 15.09 26.48
N VAL A 67 8.21 14.35 25.40
CA VAL A 67 9.20 13.44 24.86
C VAL A 67 9.90 14.10 23.67
N SER A 68 11.22 14.10 23.68
CA SER A 68 12.06 14.49 22.55
C SER A 68 12.73 13.25 21.99
N PHE A 69 12.73 13.10 20.69
CA PHE A 69 13.35 11.99 20.00
C PHE A 69 14.54 12.48 19.20
N GLU A 70 15.61 11.69 19.15
CA GLU A 70 16.82 12.02 18.39
C GLU A 70 16.65 11.77 16.90
N SER A 71 15.81 10.79 16.55
CA SER A 71 15.48 10.42 15.16
C SER A 71 14.02 10.00 15.02
N ASP A 72 13.57 9.86 13.79
CA ASP A 72 12.25 9.30 13.47
C ASP A 72 12.18 7.80 13.81
N GLU A 73 13.29 7.08 13.70
CA GLU A 73 13.39 5.67 14.08
C GLU A 73 13.17 5.48 15.58
N ASP A 74 13.78 6.33 16.42
CA ASP A 74 13.59 6.30 17.87
C ASP A 74 12.12 6.57 18.25
N PHE A 75 11.47 7.48 17.52
CA PHE A 75 10.04 7.73 17.70
C PHE A 75 9.20 6.49 17.33
N ASP A 76 9.46 5.88 16.18
CA ASP A 76 8.72 4.72 15.69
C ASP A 76 8.87 3.52 16.65
N ASP A 77 10.09 3.26 17.12
CA ASP A 77 10.39 2.20 18.08
C ASP A 77 9.69 2.45 19.42
N TRP A 78 9.73 3.68 19.91
CA TRP A 78 9.04 4.06 21.14
C TRP A 78 7.53 3.89 21.02
N MET A 79 6.93 4.30 19.91
CA MET A 79 5.50 4.09 19.64
C MET A 79 5.14 2.61 19.59
N GLY A 80 6.02 1.77 19.01
CA GLY A 80 5.87 0.32 19.04
C GLY A 80 5.84 -0.26 20.46
N CYS A 81 6.70 0.23 21.35
CA CYS A 81 6.70 -0.16 22.77
C CYS A 81 5.40 0.25 23.47
N CYS A 82 4.89 1.46 23.23
CA CYS A 82 3.66 1.97 23.85
C CYS A 82 2.44 1.09 23.53
N ILE A 83 2.38 0.46 22.36
CA ILE A 83 1.30 -0.48 22.02
C ILE A 83 1.28 -1.67 22.99
N GLY A 84 2.47 -2.22 23.29
CA GLY A 84 2.60 -3.40 24.15
C GLY A 84 2.47 -3.10 25.65
N GLU A 85 2.99 -1.98 26.10
CA GLU A 85 3.11 -1.63 27.53
C GLU A 85 1.88 -0.88 28.05
N ASP A 86 1.40 0.11 27.31
CA ASP A 86 0.32 0.97 27.77
C ASP A 86 -1.09 0.45 27.47
N GLY A 87 -1.23 -0.29 26.39
CA GLY A 87 -2.51 -0.80 25.91
C GLY A 87 -3.45 0.26 25.38
N ILE A 88 -4.45 -0.13 24.62
CA ILE A 88 -5.40 0.76 23.92
C ILE A 88 -6.25 1.63 24.86
N CYS A 89 -6.35 1.29 26.14
CA CYS A 89 -7.17 2.01 27.11
C CYS A 89 -6.47 3.26 27.67
N THR A 90 -5.21 3.49 27.39
CA THR A 90 -4.47 4.68 27.77
C THR A 90 -4.37 5.67 26.60
N PRO A 91 -4.29 6.99 26.86
CA PRO A 91 -4.10 7.96 25.77
C PRO A 91 -2.87 7.65 24.90
N ARG A 92 -1.74 7.29 25.53
CA ARG A 92 -0.50 6.95 24.83
C ARG A 92 -0.66 5.70 23.96
N GLY A 93 -1.16 4.62 24.52
CA GLY A 93 -1.39 3.37 23.78
C GLY A 93 -2.43 3.53 22.67
N LEU A 94 -3.47 4.37 22.88
CA LEU A 94 -4.44 4.70 21.84
C LEU A 94 -3.78 5.47 20.69
N ILE A 95 -2.96 6.49 20.99
CA ILE A 95 -2.25 7.25 19.96
C ILE A 95 -1.27 6.36 19.20
N ALA A 96 -0.55 5.47 19.91
CA ALA A 96 0.37 4.51 19.28
C ALA A 96 -0.37 3.54 18.35
N THR A 97 -1.52 3.00 18.80
CA THR A 97 -2.37 2.15 17.96
C THR A 97 -2.92 2.91 16.76
N PHE A 98 -3.35 4.16 16.94
CA PHE A 98 -3.80 5.01 15.84
C PHE A 98 -2.67 5.23 14.83
N TYR A 99 -1.48 5.62 15.29
CA TYR A 99 -0.30 5.81 14.44
C TYR A 99 0.04 4.57 13.62
N GLN A 100 0.07 3.39 14.25
CA GLN A 100 0.28 2.11 13.54
C GLN A 100 -0.78 1.88 12.45
N ASN A 101 -2.05 2.21 12.75
CA ASN A 101 -3.12 2.06 11.77
C ASN A 101 -2.99 3.02 10.59
N LEU A 102 -2.49 4.25 10.79
CA LEU A 102 -2.22 5.18 9.68
C LEU A 102 -1.24 4.56 8.66
N TRP A 103 -0.18 3.94 9.15
CA TRP A 103 0.79 3.24 8.30
C TRP A 103 0.15 2.07 7.55
N GLY A 104 -0.51 1.18 8.28
CA GLY A 104 -1.16 0.02 7.66
C GLY A 104 -2.21 0.42 6.62
N MET A 105 -3.01 1.45 6.90
CA MET A 105 -4.03 1.95 5.95
C MET A 105 -3.40 2.59 4.72
N ALA A 106 -2.30 3.32 4.86
CA ALA A 106 -1.60 3.93 3.73
C ALA A 106 -1.02 2.86 2.79
N GLU A 107 -0.40 1.82 3.34
CA GLU A 107 0.13 0.68 2.56
C GLU A 107 -0.99 -0.09 1.85
N LEU A 108 -2.09 -0.38 2.56
CA LEU A 108 -3.24 -1.07 1.96
C LEU A 108 -3.86 -0.25 0.84
N ARG A 109 -3.98 1.07 1.02
CA ARG A 109 -4.50 1.96 -0.01
C ARG A 109 -3.58 1.99 -1.24
N GLU A 110 -2.26 2.11 -1.06
CA GLU A 110 -1.30 2.09 -2.17
C GLU A 110 -1.43 0.79 -2.98
N LYS A 111 -1.50 -0.34 -2.28
CA LYS A 111 -1.67 -1.64 -2.91
C LYS A 111 -3.01 -1.79 -3.62
N LEU A 112 -4.09 -1.33 -2.99
CA LEU A 112 -5.43 -1.35 -3.59
C LEU A 112 -5.46 -0.49 -4.86
N LYS A 113 -4.94 0.74 -4.80
CA LYS A 113 -4.85 1.63 -5.96
C LYS A 113 -4.13 0.97 -7.13
N TYR A 114 -3.00 0.31 -6.85
CA TYR A 114 -2.27 -0.42 -7.88
C TYR A 114 -3.12 -1.52 -8.55
N TYR A 115 -3.89 -2.28 -7.79
CA TYR A 115 -4.76 -3.31 -8.36
C TYR A 115 -5.94 -2.72 -9.14
N GLU A 116 -6.56 -1.65 -8.65
CA GLU A 116 -7.62 -0.93 -9.36
C GLU A 116 -7.10 -0.33 -10.68
N ASP A 117 -5.89 0.21 -10.69
CA ASP A 117 -5.24 0.71 -11.92
C ASP A 117 -4.96 -0.41 -12.92
N LEU A 118 -4.58 -1.62 -12.46
CA LEU A 118 -4.42 -2.79 -13.33
C LEU A 118 -5.76 -3.28 -13.90
N GLU A 119 -6.82 -3.26 -13.09
CA GLU A 119 -8.17 -3.63 -13.53
C GLU A 119 -8.67 -2.68 -14.63
N GLU A 120 -8.55 -1.36 -14.42
CA GLU A 120 -8.95 -0.34 -15.39
C GLU A 120 -8.16 -0.43 -16.72
N GLN A 121 -6.90 -0.86 -16.64
CA GLN A 121 -6.06 -1.10 -17.81
C GLN A 121 -6.35 -2.46 -18.51
N GLY A 122 -7.27 -3.29 -17.97
CA GLY A 122 -7.54 -4.63 -18.45
C GLY A 122 -6.35 -5.59 -18.29
N ARG A 123 -5.46 -5.33 -17.34
CA ARG A 123 -4.25 -6.13 -17.06
C ARG A 123 -4.42 -7.08 -15.87
N LEU A 124 -5.55 -6.99 -15.15
CA LEU A 124 -5.85 -7.88 -14.04
C LEU A 124 -6.48 -9.16 -14.59
N LEU A 125 -5.82 -10.30 -14.36
CA LEU A 125 -6.37 -11.61 -14.66
C LEU A 125 -7.28 -12.04 -13.50
N VAL A 126 -8.59 -12.13 -13.77
CA VAL A 126 -9.55 -12.73 -12.85
C VAL A 126 -9.58 -14.24 -13.12
N LEU A 127 -9.15 -15.02 -12.15
CA LEU A 127 -9.25 -16.48 -12.23
C LEU A 127 -10.71 -16.91 -12.01
N PRO A 128 -11.21 -17.89 -12.77
CA PRO A 128 -12.58 -18.38 -12.60
C PRO A 128 -12.80 -18.97 -11.19
N GLU A 129 -13.93 -18.61 -10.57
CA GLU A 129 -14.21 -18.95 -9.16
C GLU A 129 -14.80 -20.35 -8.96
N THR A 130 -15.25 -21.03 -10.02
CA THR A 130 -16.01 -22.27 -9.89
C THR A 130 -15.27 -23.52 -10.35
N PRO A 131 -15.54 -24.69 -9.73
CA PRO A 131 -15.00 -25.97 -10.18
C PRO A 131 -15.41 -26.35 -11.62
N GLU A 132 -16.50 -25.80 -12.13
CA GLU A 132 -17.01 -26.01 -13.48
C GLU A 132 -16.09 -25.35 -14.52
N ASP A 133 -15.41 -24.26 -14.14
CA ASP A 133 -14.45 -23.55 -14.99
C ASP A 133 -13.07 -24.22 -15.02
N LYS A 134 -12.82 -25.23 -14.18
CA LYS A 134 -11.57 -26.02 -14.22
C LYS A 134 -11.28 -26.64 -15.57
N GLY A 135 -12.33 -26.93 -16.37
CA GLY A 135 -12.19 -27.40 -17.75
C GLY A 135 -11.59 -26.35 -18.70
N GLU A 136 -11.63 -25.07 -18.35
CA GLU A 136 -11.00 -24.01 -19.14
C GLU A 136 -9.57 -23.68 -18.65
N ILE A 137 -9.28 -23.89 -17.36
CA ILE A 137 -7.90 -23.80 -16.83
C ILE A 137 -6.99 -24.84 -17.51
N ASP A 138 -7.53 -26.02 -17.80
CA ASP A 138 -6.79 -27.06 -18.56
C ASP A 138 -6.47 -26.65 -20.01
N LYS A 139 -7.10 -25.57 -20.51
CA LYS A 139 -6.81 -25.00 -21.85
C LYS A 139 -5.85 -23.82 -21.80
N VAL A 140 -5.48 -23.36 -20.60
CA VAL A 140 -4.43 -22.33 -20.46
C VAL A 140 -3.14 -22.93 -21.00
N ASP A 141 -2.57 -22.26 -21.96
CA ASP A 141 -1.26 -22.66 -22.49
C ASP A 141 -0.17 -22.34 -21.47
N TRP A 142 -0.01 -23.28 -20.53
CA TRP A 142 1.01 -23.19 -19.49
C TRP A 142 2.42 -23.10 -20.06
N SER A 143 2.63 -23.60 -21.30
CA SER A 143 3.93 -23.51 -21.96
C SER A 143 4.26 -22.07 -22.37
N ALA A 144 3.26 -21.31 -22.81
CA ALA A 144 3.42 -19.89 -23.12
C ALA A 144 3.70 -19.05 -21.87
N MET A 145 3.03 -19.37 -20.76
CA MET A 145 3.25 -18.70 -19.49
C MET A 145 4.64 -19.02 -18.90
N GLN A 146 5.06 -20.28 -19.01
CA GLN A 146 6.38 -20.71 -18.55
C GLN A 146 7.50 -20.03 -19.36
N LYS A 147 7.33 -19.93 -20.68
CA LYS A 147 8.26 -19.21 -21.54
C LYS A 147 8.33 -17.70 -21.21
N ALA A 148 7.20 -17.07 -20.93
CA ALA A 148 7.16 -15.67 -20.52
C ALA A 148 7.86 -15.45 -19.17
N LEU A 149 7.76 -16.41 -18.24
CA LEU A 149 8.47 -16.37 -16.97
C LEU A 149 9.99 -16.52 -17.17
N GLU A 150 10.41 -17.46 -18.00
CA GLU A 150 11.83 -17.66 -18.35
C GLU A 150 12.42 -16.39 -19.00
N GLU A 151 11.72 -15.77 -19.95
CA GLU A 151 12.13 -14.53 -20.60
C GLU A 151 12.20 -13.36 -19.59
N TYR A 152 11.32 -13.34 -18.57
CA TYR A 152 11.37 -12.36 -17.51
C TYR A 152 12.58 -12.56 -16.59
N GLU A 153 12.85 -13.80 -16.18
CA GLU A 153 13.99 -14.15 -15.32
C GLU A 153 15.34 -13.83 -16.01
N GLU A 154 15.45 -14.15 -17.30
CA GLU A 154 16.64 -13.82 -18.11
C GLU A 154 16.85 -12.29 -18.19
N ARG A 155 15.77 -11.52 -18.34
CA ARG A 155 15.84 -10.05 -18.39
C ARG A 155 16.29 -9.46 -17.05
N VAL A 156 15.69 -9.93 -15.94
CA VAL A 156 16.09 -9.48 -14.59
C VAL A 156 17.57 -9.76 -14.33
N LYS A 157 18.02 -10.96 -14.67
CA LYS A 157 19.43 -11.34 -14.51
C LYS A 157 20.35 -10.46 -15.37
N TRP A 158 19.96 -10.16 -16.59
CA TRP A 158 20.72 -9.26 -17.48
C TRP A 158 20.77 -7.83 -16.91
N GLU A 159 19.68 -7.32 -16.33
CA GLU A 159 19.65 -6.01 -15.69
C GLU A 159 20.56 -5.95 -14.45
N GLU A 160 20.58 -7.01 -13.64
CA GLU A 160 21.45 -7.11 -12.46
C GLU A 160 22.93 -7.15 -12.86
N GLU A 161 23.31 -7.98 -13.82
CA GLU A 161 24.69 -8.09 -14.32
C GLU A 161 25.20 -6.76 -14.92
N ASN A 162 24.31 -5.99 -15.61
CA ASN A 162 24.69 -4.69 -16.17
C ASN A 162 24.68 -3.55 -15.13
N ALA A 163 23.94 -3.68 -14.04
CA ALA A 163 24.01 -2.73 -12.94
C ALA A 163 25.32 -2.82 -12.17
N GLU A 164 25.85 -4.03 -11.99
CA GLU A 164 27.16 -4.27 -11.34
C GLU A 164 28.32 -3.71 -12.18
N THR A 165 28.30 -3.92 -13.51
CA THR A 165 29.35 -3.40 -14.42
C THR A 165 29.40 -1.89 -14.52
N ASN A 166 28.26 -1.19 -14.34
CA ASN A 166 28.20 0.27 -14.32
C ASN A 166 28.73 0.89 -13.02
N ASN A 167 28.75 0.15 -11.92
CA ASN A 167 29.31 0.62 -10.65
C ASN A 167 30.84 0.50 -10.62
N GLU A 168 31.42 -0.54 -11.23
CA GLU A 168 32.89 -0.71 -11.30
C GLU A 168 33.57 0.34 -12.20
N SER A 169 32.86 0.96 -13.13
CA SER A 169 33.44 1.98 -14.04
C SER A 169 33.45 3.40 -13.48
N LYS A 170 32.96 3.63 -12.25
CA LYS A 170 32.97 4.96 -11.60
C LYS A 170 34.12 5.17 -10.60
N ASP A 171 34.89 4.16 -10.32
CA ASP A 171 36.01 4.21 -9.36
C ASP A 171 37.42 4.26 -10.01
N ILE A 172 37.51 4.80 -11.26
CA ILE A 172 38.81 5.06 -11.92
C ILE A 172 38.95 6.56 -12.19
#